data_54c015b6c91daab1890bcd327f55b5ec
#
_entry.id   54c015b6c91daab1890bcd327f55b5ec
#
_cell.length_a   1.000
_cell.length_b   1.000
_cell.length_c   1.000
_cell.angle_alpha   90.00
_cell.angle_beta   90.00
_cell.angle_gamma   90.00
#
_symmetry.space_group_name_H-M   'P 1'
#
loop_
_entity.id
_entity.type
_entity.pdbx_description
1 polymer ?
#
loop_
_entity_poly.entity_id
_entity_poly.type
_entity_poly.pdbx_seq_one_letter_code
_entity_poly.pdbx_strand_id
1 'polypeptide(L)'
;MLMSSSPDLILVVEDEPRLARLVADDLAAAGYDTRIVDNGLEVMPAVRERAPALVLLDLMLPGQDGLAVCRELRAHGDTPVIMLTARVEEVDRLIGLESGADDYICKPFSPREVVARVRTVLRRWRAVPPSAGGAAAPAALPEPAAARPAARLQIDLDSHRARFDGQALDLTPVELRLLAALAAAPGRVFSRDQLLDRLHDDQRALSDRTVDSHVKNLRRKLEQVSPGVEPIRSIYGVGYRFEPPAGWLAGG
;
A
#
# COMPACT_ATOMS: atom_id res chain seq x y z
N MET A 1 -11.01 9.87 -32.49
CA MET A 1 -12.12 9.83 -31.54
C MET A 1 -11.50 9.48 -30.21
N LEU A 2 -11.17 10.49 -29.38
CA LEU A 2 -10.55 10.33 -28.09
C LEU A 2 -11.59 9.70 -27.15
N MET A 3 -11.37 8.48 -26.72
CA MET A 3 -12.14 7.84 -25.67
C MET A 3 -11.94 8.67 -24.38
N SER A 4 -12.94 9.46 -24.02
CA SER A 4 -12.98 10.18 -22.74
C SER A 4 -13.15 9.12 -21.66
N SER A 5 -12.04 8.73 -21.01
CA SER A 5 -12.14 7.90 -19.80
C SER A 5 -12.90 8.71 -18.74
N SER A 6 -13.92 8.12 -18.16
CA SER A 6 -14.61 8.74 -17.01
C SER A 6 -13.59 9.09 -15.93
N PRO A 7 -13.75 10.24 -15.24
CA PRO A 7 -12.84 10.61 -14.17
C PRO A 7 -12.84 9.56 -13.07
N ASP A 8 -11.68 9.38 -12.43
CA ASP A 8 -11.54 8.46 -11.30
C ASP A 8 -12.45 8.86 -10.16
N LEU A 9 -13.20 7.92 -9.63
CA LEU A 9 -14.01 8.12 -8.44
C LEU A 9 -13.14 8.04 -7.18
N ILE A 10 -13.16 9.09 -6.37
CA ILE A 10 -12.61 9.10 -5.02
C ILE A 10 -13.77 9.04 -4.02
N LEU A 11 -13.79 8.01 -3.18
CA LEU A 11 -14.74 7.89 -2.09
C LEU A 11 -14.20 8.65 -0.88
N VAL A 12 -14.88 9.71 -0.47
CA VAL A 12 -14.53 10.53 0.70
C VAL A 12 -15.41 10.09 1.86
N VAL A 13 -14.81 9.43 2.85
CA VAL A 13 -15.49 8.90 4.04
C VAL A 13 -15.09 9.76 5.23
N GLU A 14 -15.97 10.68 5.62
CA GLU A 14 -15.74 11.71 6.63
C GLU A 14 -17.08 12.14 7.23
N ASP A 15 -17.23 12.10 8.54
CA ASP A 15 -18.46 12.43 9.24
C ASP A 15 -18.66 13.94 9.49
N GLU A 16 -17.60 14.74 9.37
CA GLU A 16 -17.70 16.20 9.43
C GLU A 16 -18.10 16.78 8.07
N PRO A 17 -19.37 17.29 7.89
CA PRO A 17 -19.86 17.63 6.56
C PRO A 17 -19.11 18.80 5.89
N ARG A 18 -18.52 19.71 6.69
CA ARG A 18 -17.74 20.84 6.17
C ARG A 18 -16.42 20.38 5.61
N LEU A 19 -15.72 19.50 6.33
CA LEU A 19 -14.44 18.94 5.91
C LEU A 19 -14.63 18.03 4.70
N ALA A 20 -15.63 17.15 4.72
CA ALA A 20 -15.96 16.27 3.60
C ALA A 20 -16.18 17.06 2.29
N ARG A 21 -17.01 18.12 2.35
CA ARG A 21 -17.25 18.99 1.19
C ARG A 21 -16.01 19.70 0.71
N LEU A 22 -15.22 20.29 1.63
CA LEU A 22 -13.99 21.00 1.28
C LEU A 22 -13.00 20.09 0.54
N VAL A 23 -12.82 18.85 1.02
CA VAL A 23 -11.97 17.85 0.38
C VAL A 23 -12.53 17.43 -0.97
N ALA A 24 -13.84 17.18 -1.06
CA ALA A 24 -14.50 16.79 -2.30
C ALA A 24 -14.42 17.89 -3.37
N ASP A 25 -14.61 19.16 -3.00
CA ASP A 25 -14.53 20.30 -3.93
C ASP A 25 -13.11 20.47 -4.51
N ASP A 26 -12.06 20.34 -3.68
CA ASP A 26 -10.68 20.42 -4.16
C ASP A 26 -10.29 19.20 -5.03
N LEU A 27 -10.79 18.01 -4.73
CA LEU A 27 -10.62 16.83 -5.57
C LEU A 27 -11.34 16.99 -6.91
N ALA A 28 -12.57 17.51 -6.91
CA ALA A 28 -13.32 17.80 -8.12
C ALA A 28 -12.62 18.86 -8.99
N ALA A 29 -12.10 19.93 -8.37
CA ALA A 29 -11.28 20.94 -9.05
C ALA A 29 -9.99 20.36 -9.64
N ALA A 30 -9.46 19.26 -9.07
CA ALA A 30 -8.32 18.52 -9.57
C ALA A 30 -8.65 17.50 -10.67
N GLY A 31 -9.94 17.36 -11.04
CA GLY A 31 -10.42 16.51 -12.14
C GLY A 31 -10.86 15.11 -11.73
N TYR A 32 -11.08 14.87 -10.45
CA TYR A 32 -11.64 13.61 -9.94
C TYR A 32 -13.17 13.68 -9.83
N ASP A 33 -13.82 12.52 -9.94
CA ASP A 33 -15.20 12.37 -9.48
C ASP A 33 -15.19 12.07 -7.97
N THR A 34 -16.18 12.56 -7.21
CA THR A 34 -16.20 12.39 -5.76
C THR A 34 -17.56 11.90 -5.27
N ARG A 35 -17.53 11.02 -4.29
CA ARG A 35 -18.71 10.60 -3.53
C ARG A 35 -18.38 10.71 -2.06
N ILE A 36 -19.26 11.38 -1.31
CA ILE A 36 -19.15 11.53 0.14
C ILE A 36 -20.00 10.46 0.83
N VAL A 37 -19.45 9.86 1.87
CA VAL A 37 -20.12 8.94 2.80
C VAL A 37 -19.75 9.38 4.22
N ASP A 38 -20.72 9.52 5.10
CA ASP A 38 -20.54 10.02 6.46
C ASP A 38 -20.66 8.94 7.56
N ASN A 39 -20.82 7.68 7.15
CA ASN A 39 -21.01 6.55 8.05
C ASN A 39 -20.22 5.32 7.57
N GLY A 40 -19.48 4.69 8.49
CA GLY A 40 -18.67 3.51 8.17
C GLY A 40 -19.47 2.33 7.61
N LEU A 41 -20.72 2.13 8.04
CA LEU A 41 -21.59 1.05 7.54
C LEU A 41 -22.01 1.24 6.07
N GLU A 42 -21.97 2.45 5.55
CA GLU A 42 -22.34 2.76 4.17
C GLU A 42 -21.18 2.61 3.17
N VAL A 43 -19.95 2.46 3.65
CA VAL A 43 -18.75 2.40 2.78
C VAL A 43 -18.79 1.19 1.86
N MET A 44 -19.00 -0.01 2.38
CA MET A 44 -19.02 -1.21 1.55
C MET A 44 -20.20 -1.26 0.56
N PRO A 45 -21.43 -0.84 0.93
CA PRO A 45 -22.49 -0.61 -0.06
C PRO A 45 -22.07 0.34 -1.19
N ALA A 46 -21.47 1.49 -0.85
CA ALA A 46 -21.00 2.46 -1.84
C ALA A 46 -19.94 1.90 -2.79
N VAL A 47 -18.98 1.14 -2.26
CA VAL A 47 -17.91 0.46 -3.04
C VAL A 47 -18.47 -0.58 -3.99
N ARG A 48 -19.47 -1.36 -3.55
CA ARG A 48 -20.14 -2.37 -4.40
C ARG A 48 -20.97 -1.76 -5.51
N GLU A 49 -21.60 -0.62 -5.25
CA GLU A 49 -22.40 0.10 -6.25
C GLU A 49 -21.52 0.68 -7.37
N ARG A 50 -20.42 1.30 -6.99
CA ARG A 50 -19.43 1.82 -7.93
C ARG A 50 -18.03 1.76 -7.30
N ALA A 51 -17.17 0.90 -7.83
CA ALA A 51 -15.82 0.72 -7.33
C ALA A 51 -15.02 2.03 -7.42
N PRO A 52 -14.52 2.59 -6.30
CA PRO A 52 -13.69 3.77 -6.32
C PRO A 52 -12.26 3.44 -6.74
N ALA A 53 -11.59 4.41 -7.36
CA ALA A 53 -10.17 4.34 -7.65
C ALA A 53 -9.31 4.52 -6.37
N LEU A 54 -9.86 5.21 -5.34
CA LEU A 54 -9.22 5.39 -4.04
C LEU A 54 -10.27 5.77 -2.99
N VAL A 55 -10.04 5.35 -1.75
CA VAL A 55 -10.84 5.72 -0.58
C VAL A 55 -10.02 6.63 0.34
N LEU A 56 -10.55 7.82 0.65
CA LEU A 56 -10.11 8.64 1.77
C LEU A 56 -10.97 8.28 2.96
N LEU A 57 -10.38 7.81 4.04
CA LEU A 57 -11.10 7.17 5.13
C LEU A 57 -10.75 7.81 6.47
N ASP A 58 -11.71 8.47 7.10
CA ASP A 58 -11.53 8.88 8.49
C ASP A 58 -11.57 7.66 9.42
N LEU A 59 -10.83 7.77 10.49
CA LEU A 59 -10.80 6.77 11.55
C LEU A 59 -12.04 6.81 12.44
N MET A 60 -12.44 8.02 12.80
CA MET A 60 -13.50 8.27 13.80
C MET A 60 -14.85 8.41 13.11
N LEU A 61 -15.40 7.33 12.60
CA LEU A 61 -16.67 7.31 11.91
C LEU A 61 -17.80 6.79 12.80
N PRO A 62 -19.01 7.29 12.64
CA PRO A 62 -20.19 6.68 13.24
C PRO A 62 -20.51 5.33 12.57
N GLY A 63 -21.15 4.45 13.32
CA GLY A 63 -21.58 3.13 12.86
C GLY A 63 -20.48 2.08 12.87
N GLN A 64 -19.45 2.24 12.04
CA GLN A 64 -18.30 1.35 11.98
C GLN A 64 -17.02 2.17 11.92
N ASP A 65 -16.06 1.87 12.82
CA ASP A 65 -14.79 2.59 12.86
C ASP A 65 -13.96 2.38 11.57
N GLY A 66 -13.16 3.39 11.21
CA GLY A 66 -12.38 3.37 9.97
C GLY A 66 -11.38 2.23 9.86
N LEU A 67 -10.89 1.67 10.97
CA LEU A 67 -10.01 0.50 10.93
C LEU A 67 -10.75 -0.77 10.53
N ALA A 68 -11.95 -0.96 11.07
CA ALA A 68 -12.79 -2.08 10.70
C ALA A 68 -13.18 -1.98 9.22
N VAL A 69 -13.54 -0.78 8.77
CA VAL A 69 -13.82 -0.49 7.34
C VAL A 69 -12.60 -0.79 6.46
N CYS A 70 -11.41 -0.35 6.86
CA CYS A 70 -10.20 -0.60 6.08
C CYS A 70 -9.90 -2.10 5.93
N ARG A 71 -10.04 -2.87 7.01
CA ARG A 71 -9.87 -4.34 6.97
C ARG A 71 -10.89 -4.99 6.03
N GLU A 72 -12.14 -4.53 6.05
CA GLU A 72 -13.18 -5.03 5.16
C GLU A 72 -12.91 -4.69 3.69
N LEU A 73 -12.43 -3.47 3.40
CA LEU A 73 -11.97 -3.07 2.07
C LEU A 73 -10.84 -3.97 1.57
N ARG A 74 -9.87 -4.29 2.41
CA ARG A 74 -8.76 -5.19 2.06
C ARG A 74 -9.21 -6.64 1.83
N ALA A 75 -10.16 -7.12 2.59
CA ALA A 75 -10.76 -8.44 2.35
C ALA A 75 -11.57 -8.49 1.04
N HIS A 76 -12.08 -7.34 0.58
CA HIS A 76 -12.88 -7.25 -0.63
C HIS A 76 -12.04 -7.03 -1.91
N GLY A 77 -10.88 -6.38 -1.79
CA GLY A 77 -10.01 -6.08 -2.93
C GLY A 77 -8.86 -5.14 -2.59
N ASP A 78 -8.15 -4.73 -3.63
CA ASP A 78 -6.90 -3.96 -3.52
C ASP A 78 -7.10 -2.44 -3.68
N THR A 79 -8.33 -1.92 -3.52
CA THR A 79 -8.61 -0.48 -3.65
C THR A 79 -7.69 0.34 -2.73
N PRO A 80 -6.95 1.35 -3.23
CA PRO A 80 -6.09 2.18 -2.40
C PRO A 80 -6.87 2.90 -1.31
N VAL A 81 -6.30 2.93 -0.09
CA VAL A 81 -6.88 3.60 1.07
C VAL A 81 -5.88 4.58 1.66
N ILE A 82 -6.27 5.85 1.77
CA ILE A 82 -5.56 6.87 2.54
C ILE A 82 -6.37 7.13 3.81
N MET A 83 -5.77 6.91 4.97
CA MET A 83 -6.43 7.20 6.25
C MET A 83 -6.26 8.65 6.67
N LEU A 84 -7.35 9.25 7.14
CA LEU A 84 -7.36 10.56 7.80
C LEU A 84 -7.39 10.33 9.32
N THR A 85 -6.52 11.00 10.09
CA THR A 85 -6.41 10.76 11.53
C THR A 85 -6.16 12.04 12.31
N ALA A 86 -6.76 12.17 13.50
CA ALA A 86 -6.62 13.35 14.34
C ALA A 86 -5.28 13.42 15.12
N ARG A 87 -4.53 12.32 15.26
CA ARG A 87 -3.33 12.26 16.09
C ARG A 87 -2.20 11.46 15.46
N VAL A 88 -0.99 12.01 15.53
CA VAL A 88 0.25 11.32 15.15
C VAL A 88 0.45 10.06 16.01
N GLU A 89 0.11 10.11 17.30
CA GLU A 89 0.18 8.95 18.21
C GLU A 89 -0.84 7.84 17.86
N GLU A 90 -1.98 8.19 17.28
CA GLU A 90 -2.93 7.22 16.73
C GLU A 90 -2.35 6.56 15.49
N VAL A 91 -1.66 7.29 14.62
CA VAL A 91 -0.93 6.70 13.48
C VAL A 91 0.02 5.59 13.98
N ASP A 92 0.83 5.85 15.01
CA ASP A 92 1.74 4.85 15.57
C ASP A 92 1.00 3.61 16.11
N ARG A 93 -0.16 3.81 16.72
CA ARG A 93 -1.02 2.74 17.24
C ARG A 93 -1.73 1.98 16.12
N LEU A 94 -2.19 2.69 15.08
CA LEU A 94 -2.93 2.17 13.94
C LEU A 94 -2.03 1.39 12.97
N ILE A 95 -0.81 1.85 12.79
CA ILE A 95 0.23 1.17 12.03
C ILE A 95 0.61 -0.15 12.76
N GLY A 96 0.55 -0.16 14.11
CA GLY A 96 0.72 -1.38 14.91
C GLY A 96 -0.43 -2.38 14.77
N LEU A 97 -1.62 -1.97 14.30
CA LEU A 97 -2.86 -2.75 14.25
C LEU A 97 -3.20 -3.31 12.85
N GLU A 98 -2.24 -3.38 11.93
CA GLU A 98 -2.46 -4.07 10.64
C GLU A 98 -3.57 -3.46 9.75
N SER A 99 -3.72 -2.14 9.77
CA SER A 99 -4.80 -1.49 9.04
C SER A 99 -4.77 -1.72 7.51
N GLY A 100 -3.58 -2.00 6.94
CA GLY A 100 -3.41 -2.21 5.51
C GLY A 100 -3.59 -0.94 4.66
N ALA A 101 -3.63 0.26 5.26
CA ALA A 101 -3.71 1.51 4.52
C ALA A 101 -2.43 1.79 3.70
N ASP A 102 -2.59 2.46 2.57
CA ASP A 102 -1.49 2.80 1.66
C ASP A 102 -0.80 4.11 2.04
N ASP A 103 -1.51 5.02 2.70
CA ASP A 103 -0.98 6.29 3.22
C ASP A 103 -1.83 6.81 4.38
N TYR A 104 -1.29 7.80 5.12
CA TYR A 104 -1.95 8.45 6.26
C TYR A 104 -1.79 9.96 6.15
N ILE A 105 -2.85 10.69 6.52
CA ILE A 105 -2.86 12.15 6.59
C ILE A 105 -3.31 12.56 7.99
N CYS A 106 -2.47 13.33 8.70
CA CYS A 106 -2.82 13.82 10.02
C CYS A 106 -3.65 15.10 9.92
N LYS A 107 -4.77 15.15 10.65
CA LYS A 107 -5.54 16.39 10.88
C LYS A 107 -4.79 17.28 11.89
N PRO A 108 -4.69 18.61 11.70
CA PRO A 108 -5.27 19.37 10.58
C PRO A 108 -4.39 19.28 9.32
N PHE A 109 -5.01 19.11 8.17
CA PHE A 109 -4.35 19.07 6.88
C PHE A 109 -4.90 20.17 5.94
N SER A 110 -4.14 20.50 4.91
CA SER A 110 -4.66 21.33 3.83
C SER A 110 -5.31 20.46 2.75
N PRO A 111 -6.44 20.90 2.14
CA PRO A 111 -7.05 20.15 1.03
C PRO A 111 -6.10 19.93 -0.14
N ARG A 112 -5.17 20.86 -0.39
CA ARG A 112 -4.11 20.72 -1.40
C ARG A 112 -3.17 19.55 -1.10
N GLU A 113 -2.89 19.29 0.17
CA GLU A 113 -2.10 18.14 0.61
C GLU A 113 -2.83 16.84 0.28
N VAL A 114 -4.13 16.76 0.57
CA VAL A 114 -4.96 15.60 0.24
C VAL A 114 -4.91 15.31 -1.25
N VAL A 115 -5.13 16.33 -2.11
CA VAL A 115 -5.05 16.19 -3.57
C VAL A 115 -3.68 15.70 -4.03
N ALA A 116 -2.59 16.22 -3.49
CA ALA A 116 -1.24 15.79 -3.83
C ALA A 116 -0.99 14.32 -3.47
N ARG A 117 -1.47 13.87 -2.31
CA ARG A 117 -1.35 12.47 -1.87
C ARG A 117 -2.21 11.52 -2.71
N VAL A 118 -3.46 11.90 -2.99
CA VAL A 118 -4.35 11.14 -3.89
C VAL A 118 -3.68 10.94 -5.25
N ARG A 119 -3.15 12.01 -5.86
CA ARG A 119 -2.41 11.91 -7.14
C ARG A 119 -1.24 10.95 -7.05
N THR A 120 -0.47 11.02 -5.97
CA THR A 120 0.72 10.19 -5.76
C THR A 120 0.33 8.72 -5.62
N VAL A 121 -0.66 8.40 -4.81
CA VAL A 121 -1.14 7.03 -4.61
C VAL A 121 -1.71 6.48 -5.92
N LEU A 122 -2.60 7.20 -6.60
CA LEU A 122 -3.20 6.76 -7.86
C LEU A 122 -2.18 6.57 -8.99
N ARG A 123 -1.17 7.46 -9.11
CA ARG A 123 -0.10 7.30 -10.10
C ARG A 123 0.65 5.98 -9.89
N ARG A 124 0.92 5.60 -8.65
CA ARG A 124 1.58 4.34 -8.30
C ARG A 124 0.72 3.13 -8.67
N TRP A 125 -0.57 3.22 -8.42
CA TRP A 125 -1.52 2.15 -8.76
C TRP A 125 -1.72 2.00 -10.26
N ARG A 126 -1.67 3.09 -11.04
CA ARG A 126 -1.80 3.08 -12.50
C ARG A 126 -0.53 2.68 -13.26
N ALA A 127 0.63 2.88 -12.66
CA ALA A 127 1.89 2.39 -13.22
C ALA A 127 1.94 0.86 -13.29
N VAL A 128 0.90 0.20 -12.78
CA VAL A 128 0.67 -1.25 -12.82
C VAL A 128 -0.42 -1.53 -13.84
N PRO A 129 -0.15 -2.24 -14.93
CA PRO A 129 -1.20 -2.65 -15.84
C PRO A 129 -2.20 -3.54 -15.11
N PRO A 130 -3.53 -3.35 -15.30
CA PRO A 130 -4.53 -4.19 -14.69
C PRO A 130 -4.30 -5.64 -15.12
N SER A 131 -4.11 -6.54 -14.17
CA SER A 131 -4.10 -7.97 -14.42
C SER A 131 -5.48 -8.36 -14.96
N ALA A 132 -5.61 -8.48 -16.26
CA ALA A 132 -6.78 -9.07 -16.87
C ALA A 132 -6.92 -10.48 -16.30
N GLY A 133 -7.92 -10.69 -15.45
CA GLY A 133 -8.41 -12.01 -15.09
C GLY A 133 -8.91 -12.71 -16.34
N GLY A 134 -8.05 -13.45 -16.99
CA GLY A 134 -8.36 -14.26 -18.14
C GLY A 134 -7.63 -15.58 -17.99
N ALA A 135 -8.38 -16.64 -17.76
CA ALA A 135 -7.90 -18.00 -17.85
C ALA A 135 -7.27 -18.22 -19.23
N ALA A 136 -5.95 -18.28 -19.30
CA ALA A 136 -5.24 -18.79 -20.47
C ALA A 136 -4.84 -20.23 -20.20
N ALA A 137 -5.31 -21.12 -21.05
CA ALA A 137 -4.96 -22.52 -21.12
C ALA A 137 -3.45 -22.74 -21.29
N PRO A 138 -2.92 -23.92 -20.92
CA PRO A 138 -1.49 -24.15 -20.86
C PRO A 138 -0.89 -24.25 -22.27
N ALA A 139 -0.04 -23.31 -22.63
CA ALA A 139 0.83 -23.42 -23.77
C ALA A 139 2.09 -24.23 -23.36
N ALA A 140 2.45 -25.17 -24.21
CA ALA A 140 3.50 -26.15 -24.03
C ALA A 140 4.87 -25.53 -23.71
N LEU A 141 5.59 -26.23 -22.82
CA LEU A 141 6.95 -25.95 -22.34
C LEU A 141 7.98 -26.12 -23.47
N PRO A 142 9.01 -25.26 -23.53
CA PRO A 142 10.30 -25.68 -24.05
C PRO A 142 11.12 -26.31 -22.91
N GLU A 143 11.79 -27.42 -23.24
CA GLU A 143 12.63 -28.23 -22.37
C GLU A 143 13.90 -27.54 -21.85
N PRO A 144 14.57 -28.08 -20.82
CA PRO A 144 15.32 -27.30 -19.84
C PRO A 144 16.75 -27.01 -20.25
N ALA A 145 17.10 -25.75 -20.31
CA ALA A 145 18.49 -25.32 -20.11
C ALA A 145 18.78 -25.38 -18.60
N ALA A 146 19.93 -25.91 -18.22
CA ALA A 146 20.40 -26.25 -16.88
C ALA A 146 19.94 -25.28 -15.78
N ALA A 147 19.11 -25.77 -14.87
CA ALA A 147 18.48 -25.02 -13.81
C ALA A 147 19.53 -24.48 -12.81
N ARG A 148 19.75 -23.17 -12.84
CA ARG A 148 20.19 -22.45 -11.63
C ARG A 148 19.08 -22.60 -10.59
N PRO A 149 19.39 -22.85 -9.31
CA PRO A 149 18.37 -22.95 -8.29
C PRO A 149 17.52 -21.67 -8.34
N ALA A 150 16.23 -21.84 -8.55
CA ALA A 150 15.29 -20.73 -8.58
C ALA A 150 15.35 -20.02 -7.23
N ALA A 151 15.48 -18.69 -7.23
CA ALA A 151 15.44 -17.91 -6.00
C ALA A 151 14.16 -18.24 -5.23
N ARG A 152 14.29 -18.51 -3.93
CA ARG A 152 13.15 -18.78 -3.05
C ARG A 152 12.24 -17.56 -2.92
N LEU A 153 12.83 -16.35 -2.84
CA LEU A 153 12.12 -15.09 -2.84
C LEU A 153 12.10 -14.49 -4.25
N GLN A 154 10.93 -14.35 -4.80
CA GLN A 154 10.67 -13.73 -6.10
C GLN A 154 9.84 -12.48 -5.87
N ILE A 155 10.30 -11.34 -6.38
CA ILE A 155 9.63 -10.06 -6.28
C ILE A 155 9.40 -9.55 -7.68
N ASP A 156 8.15 -9.32 -8.02
CA ASP A 156 7.72 -8.76 -9.29
C ASP A 156 6.96 -7.45 -8.99
N LEU A 157 7.63 -6.34 -9.25
CA LEU A 157 7.05 -5.01 -9.03
C LEU A 157 6.02 -4.66 -10.12
N ASP A 158 6.17 -5.22 -11.33
CA ASP A 158 5.27 -4.92 -12.44
C ASP A 158 3.92 -5.61 -12.26
N SER A 159 3.91 -6.84 -11.74
CA SER A 159 2.69 -7.57 -11.42
C SER A 159 2.22 -7.37 -9.97
N HIS A 160 2.89 -6.54 -9.16
CA HIS A 160 2.62 -6.31 -7.74
C HIS A 160 2.55 -7.59 -6.91
N ARG A 161 3.45 -8.54 -7.17
CA ARG A 161 3.46 -9.83 -6.50
C ARG A 161 4.83 -10.15 -5.91
N ALA A 162 4.81 -10.75 -4.74
CA ALA A 162 5.96 -11.45 -4.20
C ALA A 162 5.60 -12.89 -3.92
N ARG A 163 6.56 -13.78 -4.10
CA ARG A 163 6.41 -15.20 -3.78
C ARG A 163 7.62 -15.68 -3.00
N PHE A 164 7.38 -16.55 -2.07
CA PHE A 164 8.42 -17.27 -1.35
C PHE A 164 8.18 -18.77 -1.48
N ASP A 165 9.16 -19.51 -2.03
CA ASP A 165 9.04 -20.93 -2.41
C ASP A 165 7.79 -21.22 -3.25
N GLY A 166 7.42 -20.31 -4.14
CA GLY A 166 6.22 -20.42 -4.98
C GLY A 166 4.92 -19.99 -4.28
N GLN A 167 4.90 -19.86 -2.96
CA GLN A 167 3.75 -19.37 -2.20
C GLN A 167 3.63 -17.84 -2.31
N ALA A 168 2.44 -17.34 -2.60
CA ALA A 168 2.20 -15.90 -2.67
C ALA A 168 2.35 -15.27 -1.28
N LEU A 169 3.06 -14.12 -1.22
CA LEU A 169 3.12 -13.26 -0.06
C LEU A 169 2.02 -12.20 -0.19
N ASP A 170 1.15 -12.15 0.79
CA ASP A 170 0.11 -11.11 0.87
C ASP A 170 0.71 -9.80 1.40
N LEU A 171 1.32 -9.03 0.49
CA LEU A 171 1.97 -7.76 0.81
C LEU A 171 1.12 -6.60 0.29
N THR A 172 1.01 -5.55 1.10
CA THR A 172 0.51 -4.27 0.60
C THR A 172 1.50 -3.68 -0.42
N PRO A 173 1.06 -2.78 -1.32
CA PRO A 173 1.96 -2.15 -2.30
C PRO A 173 3.17 -1.45 -1.67
N VAL A 174 3.00 -0.86 -0.47
CA VAL A 174 4.11 -0.23 0.26
C VAL A 174 5.08 -1.27 0.81
N GLU A 175 4.59 -2.36 1.39
CA GLU A 175 5.41 -3.46 1.89
C GLU A 175 6.17 -4.17 0.77
N LEU A 176 5.55 -4.35 -0.38
CA LEU A 176 6.18 -4.91 -1.57
C LEU A 176 7.35 -4.04 -2.06
N ARG A 177 7.12 -2.71 -2.16
CA ARG A 177 8.19 -1.76 -2.53
C ARG A 177 9.29 -1.72 -1.49
N LEU A 178 8.95 -1.76 -0.19
CA LEU A 178 9.92 -1.82 0.90
C LEU A 178 10.79 -3.07 0.79
N LEU A 179 10.17 -4.23 0.58
CA LEU A 179 10.88 -5.49 0.39
C LEU A 179 11.78 -5.43 -0.85
N ALA A 180 11.28 -4.91 -1.96
CA ALA A 180 12.06 -4.75 -3.18
C ALA A 180 13.26 -3.81 -3.01
N ALA A 181 13.06 -2.66 -2.34
CA ALA A 181 14.13 -1.71 -2.05
C ALA A 181 15.24 -2.32 -1.18
N LEU A 182 14.86 -3.10 -0.18
CA LEU A 182 15.78 -3.80 0.71
C LEU A 182 16.48 -4.97 0.00
N ALA A 183 15.75 -5.75 -0.79
CA ALA A 183 16.27 -6.91 -1.52
C ALA A 183 17.18 -6.53 -2.69
N ALA A 184 17.01 -5.35 -3.26
CA ALA A 184 17.88 -4.85 -4.35
C ALA A 184 19.34 -4.61 -3.91
N ALA A 185 19.59 -4.46 -2.60
CA ALA A 185 20.94 -4.26 -2.06
C ALA A 185 21.11 -4.99 -0.70
N PRO A 186 21.21 -6.33 -0.72
CA PRO A 186 21.40 -7.12 0.50
C PRO A 186 22.68 -6.69 1.23
N GLY A 187 22.64 -6.68 2.57
CA GLY A 187 23.75 -6.25 3.40
C GLY A 187 23.94 -4.74 3.53
N ARG A 188 23.33 -3.93 2.66
CA ARG A 188 23.35 -2.47 2.77
C ARG A 188 22.43 -1.99 3.90
N VAL A 189 22.93 -1.04 4.70
CA VAL A 189 22.11 -0.32 5.66
C VAL A 189 21.43 0.85 4.96
N PHE A 190 20.10 0.91 5.08
CA PHE A 190 19.29 2.04 4.63
C PHE A 190 18.83 2.83 5.84
N SER A 191 18.99 4.15 5.83
CA SER A 191 18.34 5.00 6.81
C SER A 191 16.83 5.01 6.61
N ARG A 192 16.07 5.45 7.62
CA ARG A 192 14.63 5.61 7.51
C ARG A 192 14.26 6.58 6.40
N ASP A 193 14.96 7.70 6.31
CA ASP A 193 14.77 8.69 5.25
C ASP A 193 15.03 8.10 3.85
N GLN A 194 16.11 7.32 3.69
CA GLN A 194 16.42 6.67 2.42
C GLN A 194 15.38 5.62 2.01
N LEU A 195 14.79 4.92 2.97
CA LEU A 195 13.68 4.01 2.68
C LEU A 195 12.41 4.79 2.36
N LEU A 196 12.17 5.87 3.10
CA LEU A 196 11.04 6.76 2.86
C LEU A 196 11.09 7.36 1.45
N ASP A 197 12.24 7.90 1.04
CA ASP A 197 12.47 8.46 -0.30
C ASP A 197 12.20 7.43 -1.41
N ARG A 198 12.56 6.16 -1.18
CA ARG A 198 12.31 5.07 -2.13
C ARG A 198 10.88 4.56 -2.15
N LEU A 199 10.17 4.75 -1.06
CA LEU A 199 8.74 4.47 -0.97
C LEU A 199 7.92 5.60 -1.57
N HIS A 200 8.50 6.82 -1.65
CA HIS A 200 7.85 8.04 -2.12
C HIS A 200 8.73 8.77 -3.13
N ASP A 201 8.26 8.88 -4.38
CA ASP A 201 8.92 9.64 -5.45
C ASP A 201 8.81 11.18 -5.27
N ASP A 202 7.99 11.67 -4.35
CA ASP A 202 7.82 13.09 -4.06
C ASP A 202 8.11 13.40 -2.59
N GLN A 203 9.15 14.21 -2.40
CA GLN A 203 9.54 14.79 -1.12
C GLN A 203 8.39 15.56 -0.49
N ARG A 204 7.78 15.03 0.57
CA ARG A 204 7.28 15.78 1.74
C ARG A 204 6.48 14.89 2.68
N ALA A 205 6.95 14.86 3.95
CA ALA A 205 6.20 14.60 5.18
C ALA A 205 5.50 13.24 5.34
N LEU A 206 6.28 12.15 5.31
CA LEU A 206 5.98 10.99 6.16
C LEU A 206 7.04 10.93 7.25
N SER A 207 6.64 10.64 8.49
CA SER A 207 7.60 10.55 9.59
C SER A 207 8.40 9.24 9.50
N ASP A 208 9.63 9.23 10.01
CA ASP A 208 10.51 8.05 10.16
C ASP A 208 9.79 6.83 10.77
N ARG A 209 8.78 7.08 11.59
CA ARG A 209 7.95 6.08 12.26
C ARG A 209 7.08 5.26 11.30
N THR A 210 6.71 5.81 10.14
CA THR A 210 5.93 5.07 9.13
C THR A 210 6.72 3.90 8.55
N VAL A 211 8.04 4.06 8.35
CA VAL A 211 8.93 3.00 7.87
C VAL A 211 9.01 1.85 8.88
N ASP A 212 9.17 2.17 10.18
CA ASP A 212 9.29 1.18 11.26
C ASP A 212 8.09 0.23 11.30
N SER A 213 6.94 0.74 11.01
CA SER A 213 5.68 0.00 11.03
C SER A 213 5.51 -0.91 9.82
N HIS A 214 5.83 -0.40 8.63
CA HIS A 214 5.86 -1.26 7.44
C HIS A 214 6.90 -2.36 7.57
N VAL A 215 8.06 -2.07 8.18
CA VAL A 215 9.07 -3.10 8.50
C VAL A 215 8.52 -4.14 9.47
N LYS A 216 7.82 -3.72 10.54
CA LYS A 216 7.21 -4.65 11.50
C LYS A 216 6.20 -5.58 10.83
N ASN A 217 5.30 -5.04 10.00
CA ASN A 217 4.30 -5.82 9.29
C ASN A 217 4.95 -6.76 8.26
N LEU A 218 5.93 -6.28 7.53
CA LEU A 218 6.68 -7.08 6.56
C LEU A 218 7.41 -8.25 7.23
N ARG A 219 8.08 -8.02 8.37
CA ARG A 219 8.71 -9.08 9.17
C ARG A 219 7.73 -10.17 9.55
N ARG A 220 6.55 -9.79 10.08
CA ARG A 220 5.53 -10.74 10.46
C ARG A 220 5.04 -11.59 9.28
N LYS A 221 4.84 -10.98 8.10
CA LYS A 221 4.43 -11.71 6.89
C LYS A 221 5.53 -12.63 6.38
N LEU A 222 6.79 -12.23 6.47
CA LEU A 222 7.94 -13.09 6.16
C LEU A 222 8.08 -14.25 7.17
N GLU A 223 7.83 -14.01 8.44
CA GLU A 223 7.81 -15.07 9.48
C GLU A 223 6.75 -16.13 9.22
N GLN A 224 5.60 -15.79 8.65
CA GLN A 224 4.55 -16.76 8.29
C GLN A 224 5.00 -17.77 7.24
N VAL A 225 5.83 -17.36 6.30
CA VAL A 225 6.32 -18.22 5.18
C VAL A 225 7.70 -18.81 5.45
N SER A 226 8.45 -18.27 6.38
CA SER A 226 9.78 -18.76 6.78
C SER A 226 9.99 -18.60 8.29
N PRO A 227 9.35 -19.46 9.11
CA PRO A 227 9.42 -19.38 10.56
C PRO A 227 10.86 -19.44 11.10
N GLY A 228 11.17 -18.60 12.11
CA GLY A 228 12.49 -18.55 12.73
C GLY A 228 13.56 -17.78 11.94
N VAL A 229 13.20 -17.20 10.79
CA VAL A 229 14.12 -16.41 9.97
C VAL A 229 13.74 -14.94 10.01
N GLU A 230 14.61 -14.09 10.52
CA GLU A 230 14.43 -12.63 10.55
C GLU A 230 15.39 -11.96 9.56
N PRO A 231 15.03 -11.81 8.28
CA PRO A 231 15.95 -11.31 7.25
C PRO A 231 16.12 -9.79 7.29
N ILE A 232 15.26 -9.05 7.97
CA ILE A 232 15.35 -7.59 8.09
C ILE A 232 15.88 -7.25 9.47
N ARG A 233 17.13 -6.74 9.55
CA ARG A 233 17.79 -6.36 10.80
C ARG A 233 17.63 -4.88 11.08
N SER A 234 17.31 -4.53 12.33
CA SER A 234 17.36 -3.15 12.81
C SER A 234 18.78 -2.78 13.18
N ILE A 235 19.28 -1.65 12.66
CA ILE A 235 20.57 -1.06 13.05
C ILE A 235 20.23 0.14 13.92
N TYR A 236 20.52 0.02 15.21
CA TYR A 236 20.15 1.00 16.21
C TYR A 236 20.62 2.42 15.84
N GLY A 237 19.72 3.39 15.90
CA GLY A 237 19.99 4.79 15.57
C GLY A 237 20.22 5.09 14.08
N VAL A 238 20.24 4.06 13.19
CA VAL A 238 20.54 4.24 11.77
C VAL A 238 19.34 3.88 10.87
N GLY A 239 18.85 2.63 10.95
CA GLY A 239 17.77 2.19 10.07
C GLY A 239 17.71 0.67 9.95
N TYR A 240 17.60 0.16 8.72
CA TYR A 240 17.35 -1.25 8.43
C TYR A 240 18.30 -1.83 7.39
N ARG A 241 18.56 -3.13 7.51
CA ARG A 241 19.39 -3.91 6.60
C ARG A 241 18.72 -5.24 6.28
N PHE A 242 18.80 -5.67 5.03
CA PHE A 242 18.28 -6.96 4.60
C PHE A 242 19.42 -7.98 4.54
N GLU A 243 19.30 -9.03 5.32
CA GLU A 243 20.27 -10.14 5.43
C GLU A 243 19.52 -11.46 5.19
N PRO A 244 19.15 -11.76 3.94
CA PRO A 244 18.48 -13.00 3.65
C PRO A 244 19.43 -14.19 3.82
N PRO A 245 18.97 -15.36 4.25
CA PRO A 245 19.73 -16.58 4.19
C PRO A 245 20.16 -16.92 2.75
N ALA A 246 21.22 -17.71 2.61
CA ALA A 246 21.69 -18.18 1.32
C ALA A 246 20.56 -18.87 0.53
N GLY A 247 20.46 -18.56 -0.77
CA GLY A 247 19.45 -19.13 -1.66
C GLY A 247 18.08 -18.41 -1.65
N TRP A 248 17.90 -17.36 -0.84
CA TRP A 248 16.67 -16.58 -0.91
C TRP A 248 16.59 -15.71 -2.17
N LEU A 249 17.71 -15.16 -2.60
CA LEU A 249 17.82 -14.34 -3.81
C LEU A 249 18.58 -15.09 -4.89
N ALA A 250 18.29 -14.82 -6.17
CA ALA A 250 19.06 -15.37 -7.28
C ALA A 250 20.46 -14.76 -7.28
N GLY A 251 21.50 -15.58 -7.14
CA GLY A 251 22.89 -15.16 -7.32
C GLY A 251 23.63 -14.69 -6.06
N GLY A 252 23.17 -15.08 -4.87
CA GLY A 252 23.92 -14.98 -3.61
C GLY A 252 24.68 -16.27 -3.30
#